data_3b7457e453771b2c26fc10298aa6deca
#
_entry.id   3b7457e453771b2c26fc10298aa6deca
#
_cell.length_a   1.000
_cell.length_b   1.000
_cell.length_c   1.000
_cell.angle_alpha   90.00
_cell.angle_beta   90.00
_cell.angle_gamma   90.00
#
_symmetry.space_group_name_H-M   'P 1'
#
loop_
_entity.id
_entity.type
_entity.pdbx_description
1 polymer ?
#
loop_
_entity_poly.entity_id
_entity_poly.type
_entity_poly.pdbx_seq_one_letter_code
_entity_poly.pdbx_strand_id
1 'polypeptide(L)'
;RNALLDFKQSKKFVIAYGDIISQKAYYVANVADEIYCNPKGEIEWKGFASQLFFLKNALNKLEIEPQIFYDGKFKSATEPLREEKMTAANRLQTTVWLGDLYKGLLVNTSIARNIDTATLHQYANDYAIKSPSDAVKYNLIDAVKYDDEVKEEIKQKSGAAKVTDINFITISDYSEATNFKKYAGNRIAVIYAEGDIVYGKGQDGQVGSDDFRTVLA
;
A
#
# COMPACT_ATOMS: atom_id res chain seq x y z
N ARG A 1 -3.26 4.46 -7.27
CA ARG A 1 -3.93 3.61 -8.25
C ARG A 1 -4.79 4.43 -9.22
N ASN A 2 -5.73 5.24 -8.74
CA ASN A 2 -6.62 6.03 -9.60
C ASN A 2 -5.86 7.00 -10.52
N ALA A 3 -4.83 7.66 -10.03
CA ALA A 3 -3.98 8.53 -10.85
C ALA A 3 -3.28 7.78 -12.01
N LEU A 4 -2.88 6.51 -11.78
CA LEU A 4 -2.32 5.68 -12.86
C LEU A 4 -3.38 5.26 -13.88
N LEU A 5 -4.59 4.93 -13.42
CA LEU A 5 -5.71 4.66 -14.33
C LEU A 5 -6.05 5.88 -15.19
N ASP A 6 -6.03 7.07 -14.61
CA ASP A 6 -6.22 8.33 -15.32
C ASP A 6 -5.09 8.59 -16.31
N PHE A 7 -3.84 8.38 -15.87
CA PHE A 7 -2.67 8.49 -16.75
C PHE A 7 -2.78 7.58 -17.99
N LYS A 8 -3.26 6.35 -17.83
CA LYS A 8 -3.46 5.41 -18.96
C LYS A 8 -4.44 5.91 -20.02
N GLN A 9 -5.36 6.85 -19.67
CA GLN A 9 -6.23 7.48 -20.65
C GLN A 9 -5.46 8.32 -21.68
N SER A 10 -4.23 8.74 -21.34
CA SER A 10 -3.33 9.41 -22.28
C SER A 10 -2.75 8.49 -23.35
N LYS A 11 -3.07 7.19 -23.33
CA LYS A 11 -2.57 6.13 -24.23
C LYS A 11 -1.05 5.91 -24.14
N LYS A 12 -0.42 6.35 -23.07
CA LYS A 12 0.99 6.05 -22.76
C LYS A 12 1.07 4.74 -21.99
N PHE A 13 2.09 3.95 -22.25
CA PHE A 13 2.31 2.69 -21.55
C PHE A 13 2.77 2.91 -20.10
N VAL A 14 2.42 1.96 -19.25
CA VAL A 14 2.86 1.87 -17.87
C VAL A 14 3.47 0.50 -17.65
N ILE A 15 4.72 0.45 -17.25
CA ILE A 15 5.41 -0.77 -16.84
C ILE A 15 5.65 -0.69 -15.34
N ALA A 16 5.32 -1.77 -14.62
CA ALA A 16 5.66 -1.95 -13.22
C ALA A 16 6.80 -2.94 -13.10
N TYR A 17 7.86 -2.56 -12.39
CA TYR A 17 9.01 -3.42 -12.12
C TYR A 17 9.42 -3.33 -10.66
N GLY A 18 9.86 -4.45 -10.08
CA GLY A 18 10.39 -4.46 -8.73
C GLY A 18 11.18 -5.73 -8.43
N ASP A 19 12.17 -5.61 -7.53
CA ASP A 19 12.87 -6.75 -6.97
C ASP A 19 12.00 -7.45 -5.91
N ILE A 20 11.29 -6.66 -5.10
CA ILE A 20 10.35 -7.15 -4.10
C ILE A 20 9.01 -6.44 -4.31
N ILE A 21 7.98 -7.22 -4.62
CA ILE A 21 6.63 -6.72 -4.84
C ILE A 21 5.73 -7.20 -3.70
N SER A 22 5.55 -6.36 -2.68
CA SER A 22 4.58 -6.63 -1.61
C SER A 22 3.15 -6.58 -2.14
N GLN A 23 2.18 -7.16 -1.42
CA GLN A 23 0.77 -7.10 -1.82
C GLN A 23 0.25 -5.66 -1.97
N LYS A 24 0.74 -4.72 -1.14
CA LYS A 24 0.42 -3.29 -1.26
C LYS A 24 1.01 -2.68 -2.55
N ALA A 25 2.25 -3.02 -2.88
CA ALA A 25 2.88 -2.60 -4.13
C ALA A 25 2.15 -3.23 -5.33
N TYR A 26 1.79 -4.51 -5.25
CA TYR A 26 1.05 -5.20 -6.30
C TYR A 26 -0.33 -4.59 -6.56
N TYR A 27 -1.03 -4.13 -5.51
CA TYR A 27 -2.32 -3.43 -5.66
C TYR A 27 -2.21 -2.17 -6.53
N VAL A 28 -1.05 -1.52 -6.53
CA VAL A 28 -0.78 -0.37 -7.40
C VAL A 28 -0.26 -0.85 -8.76
N ALA A 29 0.68 -1.79 -8.78
CA ALA A 29 1.32 -2.32 -9.96
C ALA A 29 0.32 -2.97 -10.95
N ASN A 30 -0.76 -3.59 -10.45
CA ASN A 30 -1.75 -4.27 -11.29
C ASN A 30 -2.58 -3.34 -12.20
N VAL A 31 -2.33 -2.03 -12.16
CA VAL A 31 -2.83 -1.05 -13.15
C VAL A 31 -1.94 -1.00 -14.39
N ALA A 32 -0.68 -1.40 -14.28
CA ALA A 32 0.27 -1.35 -15.39
C ALA A 32 -0.20 -2.19 -16.58
N ASP A 33 0.32 -1.88 -17.75
CA ASP A 33 0.10 -2.69 -18.95
C ASP A 33 0.93 -3.97 -18.86
N GLU A 34 2.09 -3.89 -18.22
CA GLU A 34 3.01 -5.00 -18.00
C GLU A 34 3.62 -4.91 -16.60
N ILE A 35 3.72 -6.05 -15.95
CA ILE A 35 4.28 -6.19 -14.61
C ILE A 35 5.43 -7.18 -14.67
N TYR A 36 6.61 -6.74 -14.25
CA TYR A 36 7.82 -7.55 -14.22
C TYR A 36 8.38 -7.63 -12.81
N CYS A 37 8.95 -8.78 -12.47
CA CYS A 37 9.68 -8.97 -11.22
C CYS A 37 11.08 -9.50 -11.54
N ASN A 38 12.04 -9.10 -10.72
CA ASN A 38 13.40 -9.65 -10.81
C ASN A 38 13.38 -11.18 -10.65
N PRO A 39 14.10 -11.97 -11.48
CA PRO A 39 14.14 -13.44 -11.36
C PRO A 39 14.61 -13.95 -9.99
N LYS A 40 15.38 -13.15 -9.24
CA LYS A 40 15.86 -13.43 -7.88
C LYS A 40 15.12 -12.64 -6.81
N GLY A 41 14.04 -11.97 -7.21
CA GLY A 41 13.21 -11.18 -6.33
C GLY A 41 12.14 -11.99 -5.61
N GLU A 42 11.16 -11.25 -5.07
CA GLU A 42 10.03 -11.82 -4.34
C GLU A 42 8.72 -11.11 -4.76
N ILE A 43 7.66 -11.89 -4.83
CA ILE A 43 6.31 -11.35 -4.96
C ILE A 43 5.40 -11.96 -3.91
N GLU A 44 4.73 -11.12 -3.15
CA GLU A 44 3.81 -11.57 -2.12
C GLU A 44 2.39 -11.75 -2.67
N TRP A 45 1.86 -12.97 -2.48
CA TRP A 45 0.44 -13.27 -2.69
C TRP A 45 -0.05 -14.20 -1.58
N LYS A 46 -0.59 -13.60 -0.53
CA LYS A 46 -1.07 -14.30 0.68
C LYS A 46 -2.28 -13.56 1.25
N GLY A 47 -2.96 -14.13 2.24
CA GLY A 47 -4.05 -13.44 2.93
C GLY A 47 -3.55 -12.29 3.82
N PHE A 48 -4.48 -11.58 4.42
CA PHE A 48 -4.19 -10.54 5.40
C PHE A 48 -4.35 -11.10 6.81
N ALA A 49 -3.46 -10.71 7.71
CA ALA A 49 -3.50 -11.08 9.11
C ALA A 49 -3.22 -9.85 9.99
N SER A 50 -3.86 -9.83 11.16
CA SER A 50 -3.54 -8.90 12.23
C SER A 50 -3.16 -9.70 13.47
N GLN A 51 -2.00 -9.42 14.03
CA GLN A 51 -1.50 -10.05 15.24
C GLN A 51 -1.41 -9.01 16.35
N LEU A 52 -2.02 -9.28 17.48
CA LEU A 52 -1.99 -8.43 18.66
C LEU A 52 -1.28 -9.16 19.79
N PHE A 53 -0.43 -8.43 20.49
CA PHE A 53 0.24 -8.91 21.70
C PHE A 53 -0.54 -8.44 22.93
N PHE A 54 -0.77 -9.33 23.90
CA PHE A 54 -1.49 -9.02 25.13
C PHE A 54 -0.51 -9.08 26.30
N LEU A 55 -0.42 -7.99 27.04
CA LEU A 55 0.59 -7.78 28.09
C LEU A 55 0.00 -7.91 29.50
N LYS A 56 -1.32 -8.06 29.67
CA LYS A 56 -2.01 -8.12 30.97
C LYS A 56 -1.32 -9.06 31.95
N ASN A 57 -1.04 -10.29 31.54
CA ASN A 57 -0.44 -11.28 32.41
C ASN A 57 1.04 -10.96 32.76
N ALA A 58 1.77 -10.31 31.87
CA ALA A 58 3.12 -9.82 32.17
C ALA A 58 3.10 -8.66 33.15
N LEU A 59 2.19 -7.71 32.96
CA LEU A 59 2.00 -6.58 33.88
C LEU A 59 1.60 -7.07 35.28
N ASN A 60 0.67 -7.99 35.37
CA ASN A 60 0.27 -8.60 36.65
C ASN A 60 1.45 -9.26 37.38
N LYS A 61 2.34 -9.98 36.65
CA LYS A 61 3.54 -10.59 37.24
C LYS A 61 4.56 -9.58 37.73
N LEU A 62 4.57 -8.38 37.15
CA LEU A 62 5.43 -7.27 37.52
C LEU A 62 4.78 -6.36 38.57
N GLU A 63 3.59 -6.72 39.07
CA GLU A 63 2.79 -5.92 39.99
C GLU A 63 2.49 -4.50 39.44
N ILE A 64 2.38 -4.37 38.12
CA ILE A 64 2.04 -3.13 37.44
C ILE A 64 0.55 -3.13 37.14
N GLU A 65 -0.19 -2.20 37.70
CA GLU A 65 -1.63 -2.00 37.45
C GLU A 65 -1.84 -0.79 36.55
N PRO A 66 -2.12 -0.99 35.23
CA PRO A 66 -2.37 0.12 34.30
C PRO A 66 -3.71 0.77 34.59
N GLN A 67 -3.73 2.09 34.78
CA GLN A 67 -4.97 2.87 34.88
C GLN A 67 -5.49 3.18 33.47
N ILE A 68 -6.59 2.53 33.09
CA ILE A 68 -7.12 2.58 31.72
C ILE A 68 -8.50 3.24 31.74
N PHE A 69 -8.61 4.31 30.96
CA PHE A 69 -9.87 5.01 30.72
C PHE A 69 -10.28 4.76 29.26
N TYR A 70 -11.41 4.13 29.05
CA TYR A 70 -11.98 3.93 27.72
C TYR A 70 -13.50 3.93 27.80
N ASP A 71 -14.14 4.33 26.73
CA ASP A 71 -15.59 4.27 26.59
C ASP A 71 -15.97 3.79 25.19
N GLY A 72 -16.95 2.90 25.12
CA GLY A 72 -17.49 2.35 23.91
C GLY A 72 -16.99 0.94 23.54
N LYS A 73 -17.89 0.17 22.94
CA LYS A 73 -17.74 -1.26 22.64
C LYS A 73 -16.57 -1.58 21.70
N PHE A 74 -16.24 -0.68 20.78
CA PHE A 74 -15.24 -0.87 19.75
C PHE A 74 -13.94 -0.09 20.01
N LYS A 75 -13.69 0.35 21.24
CA LYS A 75 -12.45 1.03 21.64
C LYS A 75 -11.41 0.02 22.11
N SER A 76 -10.76 -0.62 21.12
CA SER A 76 -9.86 -1.76 21.35
C SER A 76 -8.40 -1.39 21.60
N ALA A 77 -8.00 -0.12 21.47
CA ALA A 77 -6.61 0.31 21.60
C ALA A 77 -5.95 -0.08 22.93
N THR A 78 -6.72 -0.15 24.01
CA THR A 78 -6.23 -0.51 25.36
C THR A 78 -6.38 -2.01 25.69
N GLU A 79 -6.99 -2.81 24.83
CA GLU A 79 -7.16 -4.25 25.05
C GLU A 79 -5.84 -4.99 25.34
N PRO A 80 -4.71 -4.68 24.65
CA PRO A 80 -3.43 -5.29 24.95
C PRO A 80 -2.99 -5.21 26.42
N LEU A 81 -3.44 -4.19 27.15
CA LEU A 81 -3.07 -3.97 28.54
C LEU A 81 -4.08 -4.54 29.55
N ARG A 82 -5.37 -4.67 29.18
CA ARG A 82 -6.47 -5.04 30.08
C ARG A 82 -7.08 -6.41 29.83
N GLU A 83 -6.87 -6.98 28.64
CA GLU A 83 -7.42 -8.29 28.26
C GLU A 83 -6.30 -9.31 28.07
N GLU A 84 -6.63 -10.60 28.08
CA GLU A 84 -5.70 -11.69 27.80
C GLU A 84 -5.74 -12.12 26.33
N LYS A 85 -6.79 -11.75 25.64
CA LYS A 85 -7.04 -12.06 24.22
C LYS A 85 -7.99 -11.03 23.62
N MET A 86 -8.02 -10.98 22.30
CA MET A 86 -8.92 -10.12 21.55
C MET A 86 -10.39 -10.35 21.94
N THR A 87 -11.11 -9.30 22.33
CA THR A 87 -12.55 -9.37 22.59
C THR A 87 -13.34 -9.69 21.31
N ALA A 88 -14.57 -10.16 21.46
CA ALA A 88 -15.45 -10.42 20.33
C ALA A 88 -15.72 -9.16 19.49
N ALA A 89 -15.84 -8.00 20.14
CA ALA A 89 -16.06 -6.72 19.46
C ALA A 89 -14.84 -6.32 18.62
N ASN A 90 -13.65 -6.41 19.19
CA ASN A 90 -12.40 -6.13 18.46
C ASN A 90 -12.17 -7.13 17.33
N ARG A 91 -12.43 -8.42 17.56
CA ARG A 91 -12.35 -9.45 16.51
C ARG A 91 -13.28 -9.15 15.35
N LEU A 92 -14.53 -8.79 15.65
CA LEU A 92 -15.50 -8.42 14.61
C LEU A 92 -15.00 -7.22 13.79
N GLN A 93 -14.62 -6.14 14.48
CA GLN A 93 -14.11 -4.93 13.83
C GLN A 93 -12.89 -5.22 12.95
N THR A 94 -11.91 -5.96 13.49
CA THR A 94 -10.69 -6.32 12.76
C THR A 94 -10.99 -7.21 11.56
N THR A 95 -11.89 -8.18 11.70
CA THR A 95 -12.29 -9.07 10.60
C THR A 95 -12.97 -8.29 9.48
N VAL A 96 -13.83 -7.33 9.81
CA VAL A 96 -14.54 -6.54 8.80
C VAL A 96 -13.57 -5.69 7.99
N TRP A 97 -12.75 -4.86 8.65
CA TRP A 97 -11.86 -3.97 7.90
C TRP A 97 -10.75 -4.72 7.14
N LEU A 98 -10.17 -5.79 7.71
CA LEU A 98 -9.22 -6.65 6.97
C LEU A 98 -9.90 -7.33 5.78
N GLY A 99 -11.13 -7.80 5.97
CA GLY A 99 -11.93 -8.42 4.91
C GLY A 99 -12.21 -7.45 3.77
N ASP A 100 -12.55 -6.20 4.08
CA ASP A 100 -12.79 -5.17 3.07
C ASP A 100 -11.52 -4.83 2.28
N LEU A 101 -10.38 -4.69 2.95
CA LEU A 101 -9.10 -4.46 2.29
C LEU A 101 -8.72 -5.64 1.39
N TYR A 102 -8.86 -6.87 1.89
CA TYR A 102 -8.55 -8.08 1.13
C TYR A 102 -9.48 -8.24 -0.08
N LYS A 103 -10.78 -8.03 0.11
CA LYS A 103 -11.75 -8.02 -0.99
C LYS A 103 -11.40 -6.97 -2.05
N GLY A 104 -10.98 -5.78 -1.62
CA GLY A 104 -10.51 -4.73 -2.53
C GLY A 104 -9.31 -5.17 -3.36
N LEU A 105 -8.33 -5.87 -2.76
CA LEU A 105 -7.20 -6.45 -3.49
C LEU A 105 -7.67 -7.50 -4.50
N LEU A 106 -8.49 -8.46 -4.09
CA LEU A 106 -8.98 -9.53 -4.96
C LEU A 106 -9.77 -8.99 -6.15
N VAL A 107 -10.73 -8.10 -5.91
CA VAL A 107 -11.59 -7.53 -6.96
C VAL A 107 -10.76 -6.73 -7.98
N ASN A 108 -9.86 -5.87 -7.50
CA ASN A 108 -9.03 -5.08 -8.40
C ASN A 108 -8.04 -5.94 -9.20
N THR A 109 -7.52 -7.01 -8.62
CA THR A 109 -6.65 -7.96 -9.32
C THR A 109 -7.45 -8.79 -10.31
N SER A 110 -8.64 -9.24 -9.94
CA SER A 110 -9.56 -9.97 -10.83
C SER A 110 -9.84 -9.19 -12.11
N ILE A 111 -10.15 -7.91 -11.99
CA ILE A 111 -10.39 -7.03 -13.14
C ILE A 111 -9.11 -6.85 -13.98
N ALA A 112 -7.97 -6.65 -13.33
CA ALA A 112 -6.72 -6.35 -14.03
C ALA A 112 -6.11 -7.57 -14.73
N ARG A 113 -6.26 -8.77 -14.15
CA ARG A 113 -5.63 -10.01 -14.64
C ARG A 113 -6.60 -11.01 -15.27
N ASN A 114 -7.90 -10.67 -15.29
CA ASN A 114 -8.97 -11.55 -15.78
C ASN A 114 -8.95 -12.94 -15.10
N ILE A 115 -8.78 -12.95 -13.78
CA ILE A 115 -8.81 -14.13 -12.93
C ILE A 115 -9.94 -13.94 -11.93
N ASP A 116 -10.80 -14.93 -11.72
CA ASP A 116 -11.88 -14.79 -10.75
C ASP A 116 -11.36 -14.69 -9.30
N THR A 117 -12.13 -14.04 -8.44
CA THR A 117 -11.73 -13.77 -7.06
C THR A 117 -11.60 -15.02 -6.21
N ALA A 118 -12.34 -16.10 -6.52
CA ALA A 118 -12.25 -17.36 -5.80
C ALA A 118 -10.93 -18.07 -6.12
N THR A 119 -10.52 -18.07 -7.38
CA THR A 119 -9.21 -18.58 -7.83
C THR A 119 -8.06 -17.77 -7.20
N LEU A 120 -8.16 -16.43 -7.19
CA LEU A 120 -7.17 -15.58 -6.53
C LEU A 120 -7.07 -15.86 -5.01
N HIS A 121 -8.21 -16.09 -4.36
CA HIS A 121 -8.26 -16.48 -2.96
C HIS A 121 -7.63 -17.85 -2.74
N GLN A 122 -7.91 -18.81 -3.63
CA GLN A 122 -7.32 -20.15 -3.58
C GLN A 122 -5.79 -20.10 -3.70
N TYR A 123 -5.24 -19.25 -4.60
CA TYR A 123 -3.79 -19.07 -4.71
C TYR A 123 -3.15 -18.59 -3.39
N ALA A 124 -3.84 -17.72 -2.65
CA ALA A 124 -3.37 -17.28 -1.35
C ALA A 124 -3.44 -18.40 -0.29
N ASN A 125 -4.54 -19.15 -0.25
CA ASN A 125 -4.74 -20.25 0.70
C ASN A 125 -3.75 -21.39 0.50
N ASP A 126 -3.45 -21.72 -0.74
CA ASP A 126 -2.53 -22.81 -1.09
C ASP A 126 -1.06 -22.38 -1.04
N TYR A 127 -0.82 -21.08 -0.75
CA TYR A 127 0.53 -20.51 -0.86
C TYR A 127 1.17 -20.85 -2.21
N ALA A 128 0.40 -20.65 -3.28
CA ALA A 128 0.76 -21.09 -4.62
C ALA A 128 1.91 -20.27 -5.22
N ILE A 129 2.08 -19.02 -4.79
CA ILE A 129 3.11 -18.09 -5.27
C ILE A 129 4.29 -18.10 -4.30
N LYS A 130 5.34 -18.81 -4.65
CA LYS A 130 6.57 -18.97 -3.85
C LYS A 130 7.76 -18.28 -4.49
N SER A 131 7.65 -17.96 -5.76
CA SER A 131 8.70 -17.33 -6.56
C SER A 131 8.10 -16.42 -7.62
N PRO A 132 8.88 -15.49 -8.20
CA PRO A 132 8.41 -14.70 -9.33
C PRO A 132 7.97 -15.56 -10.54
N SER A 133 8.60 -16.71 -10.76
CA SER A 133 8.21 -17.64 -11.81
C SER A 133 6.83 -18.26 -11.58
N ASP A 134 6.46 -18.53 -10.32
CA ASP A 134 5.10 -18.96 -10.01
C ASP A 134 4.09 -17.86 -10.33
N ALA A 135 4.41 -16.60 -10.02
CA ALA A 135 3.53 -15.48 -10.34
C ALA A 135 3.28 -15.33 -11.84
N VAL A 136 4.27 -15.62 -12.68
CA VAL A 136 4.09 -15.72 -14.15
C VAL A 136 3.18 -16.89 -14.50
N LYS A 137 3.46 -18.09 -13.96
CA LYS A 137 2.67 -19.31 -14.19
C LYS A 137 1.19 -19.11 -13.86
N TYR A 138 0.89 -18.40 -12.77
CA TYR A 138 -0.46 -18.14 -12.30
C TYR A 138 -1.02 -16.80 -12.83
N ASN A 139 -0.39 -16.19 -13.83
CA ASN A 139 -0.82 -14.99 -14.52
C ASN A 139 -1.01 -13.76 -13.61
N LEU A 140 -0.26 -13.67 -12.51
CA LEU A 140 -0.23 -12.47 -11.67
C LEU A 140 0.71 -11.39 -12.21
N ILE A 141 1.80 -11.80 -12.87
CA ILE A 141 2.73 -10.90 -13.56
C ILE A 141 2.99 -11.43 -14.98
N ASP A 142 3.56 -10.58 -15.84
CA ASP A 142 3.73 -10.90 -17.26
C ASP A 142 5.03 -11.64 -17.53
N ALA A 143 6.12 -11.27 -16.85
CA ALA A 143 7.40 -11.97 -16.98
C ALA A 143 8.31 -11.72 -15.77
N VAL A 144 9.37 -12.55 -15.69
CA VAL A 144 10.54 -12.26 -14.86
C VAL A 144 11.62 -11.64 -15.75
N LYS A 145 12.16 -10.49 -15.32
CA LYS A 145 13.17 -9.74 -16.08
C LYS A 145 14.16 -9.09 -15.13
N TYR A 146 15.41 -8.94 -15.61
CA TYR A 146 16.36 -8.05 -14.98
C TYR A 146 16.11 -6.59 -15.38
N ASP A 147 16.63 -5.63 -14.62
CA ASP A 147 16.44 -4.19 -14.85
C ASP A 147 16.91 -3.74 -16.24
N ASP A 148 18.00 -4.28 -16.74
CA ASP A 148 18.53 -4.00 -18.07
C ASP A 148 17.60 -4.49 -19.19
N GLU A 149 16.96 -5.65 -19.00
CA GLU A 149 15.96 -6.16 -19.94
C GLU A 149 14.70 -5.29 -19.98
N VAL A 150 14.28 -4.77 -18.82
CA VAL A 150 13.15 -3.83 -18.73
C VAL A 150 13.50 -2.50 -19.43
N LYS A 151 14.70 -1.99 -19.23
CA LYS A 151 15.19 -0.77 -19.91
C LYS A 151 15.28 -0.95 -21.43
N GLU A 152 15.70 -2.12 -21.89
CA GLU A 152 15.74 -2.44 -23.32
C GLU A 152 14.33 -2.46 -23.92
N GLU A 153 13.34 -2.97 -23.20
CA GLU A 153 11.95 -2.93 -23.63
C GLU A 153 11.39 -1.51 -23.67
N ILE A 154 11.68 -0.69 -22.64
CA ILE A 154 11.32 0.73 -22.64
C ILE A 154 11.92 1.44 -23.87
N LYS A 155 13.17 1.13 -24.22
CA LYS A 155 13.82 1.63 -25.43
C LYS A 155 13.01 1.27 -26.70
N GLN A 156 12.61 0.01 -26.82
CA GLN A 156 11.82 -0.44 -27.98
C GLN A 156 10.46 0.26 -28.04
N LYS A 157 9.75 0.36 -26.91
CA LYS A 157 8.44 1.03 -26.82
C LYS A 157 8.51 2.55 -27.05
N SER A 158 9.61 3.19 -26.67
CA SER A 158 9.83 4.63 -26.86
C SER A 158 10.38 4.99 -28.23
N GLY A 159 10.87 4.01 -29.02
CA GLY A 159 11.53 4.24 -30.30
C GLY A 159 12.94 4.82 -30.19
N ALA A 160 13.56 4.82 -28.99
CA ALA A 160 14.91 5.30 -28.79
C ALA A 160 15.95 4.36 -29.48
N ALA A 161 17.02 4.92 -30.02
CA ALA A 161 18.05 4.11 -30.67
C ALA A 161 18.90 3.34 -29.63
N LYS A 162 19.15 3.93 -28.46
CA LYS A 162 19.93 3.33 -27.37
C LYS A 162 19.21 3.61 -26.04
N VAL A 163 19.45 2.76 -25.03
CA VAL A 163 18.95 2.99 -23.66
C VAL A 163 19.48 4.31 -23.08
N THR A 164 20.69 4.70 -23.43
CA THR A 164 21.30 5.96 -23.00
C THR A 164 20.64 7.21 -23.60
N ASP A 165 19.85 7.05 -24.65
CA ASP A 165 19.13 8.17 -25.29
C ASP A 165 17.76 8.44 -24.57
N ILE A 166 17.39 7.58 -23.63
CA ILE A 166 16.18 7.75 -22.83
C ILE A 166 16.46 8.69 -21.67
N ASN A 167 15.75 9.80 -21.64
CA ASN A 167 15.83 10.72 -20.51
C ASN A 167 14.91 10.24 -19.36
N PHE A 168 15.45 9.44 -18.45
CA PHE A 168 14.74 9.05 -17.25
C PHE A 168 14.66 10.21 -16.26
N ILE A 169 13.49 10.50 -15.77
CA ILE A 169 13.24 11.51 -14.75
C ILE A 169 12.50 10.88 -13.57
N THR A 170 12.86 11.25 -12.36
CA THR A 170 12.14 10.79 -11.16
C THR A 170 10.80 11.52 -11.02
N ILE A 171 9.84 10.94 -10.28
CA ILE A 171 8.56 11.60 -9.99
C ILE A 171 8.79 12.91 -9.22
N SER A 172 9.78 12.95 -8.33
CA SER A 172 10.15 14.16 -7.59
C SER A 172 10.59 15.27 -8.53
N ASP A 173 11.59 14.98 -9.37
CA ASP A 173 12.12 15.95 -10.33
C ASP A 173 11.04 16.39 -11.34
N TYR A 174 10.19 15.46 -11.76
CA TYR A 174 9.06 15.79 -12.64
C TYR A 174 8.06 16.72 -11.95
N SER A 175 7.75 16.50 -10.67
CA SER A 175 6.83 17.35 -9.92
C SER A 175 7.39 18.75 -9.70
N GLU A 176 8.70 18.90 -9.54
CA GLU A 176 9.39 20.20 -9.42
C GLU A 176 9.44 20.94 -10.76
N ALA A 177 9.71 20.22 -11.85
CA ALA A 177 9.79 20.81 -13.19
C ALA A 177 8.43 21.27 -13.73
N THR A 178 7.34 20.64 -13.30
CA THR A 178 5.99 20.95 -13.75
C THR A 178 5.27 21.85 -12.74
N ASN A 179 5.10 23.12 -13.09
CA ASN A 179 4.31 24.02 -12.26
C ASN A 179 2.80 23.74 -12.44
N PHE A 180 2.29 22.72 -11.69
CA PHE A 180 0.88 22.35 -11.71
C PHE A 180 -0.04 23.39 -11.06
N LYS A 181 0.51 24.42 -10.40
CA LYS A 181 -0.27 25.45 -9.72
C LYS A 181 -0.80 26.47 -10.72
N LYS A 182 -1.91 26.18 -11.37
CA LYS A 182 -2.73 27.22 -12.01
C LYS A 182 -3.51 27.93 -10.91
N TYR A 183 -3.15 29.19 -10.65
CA TYR A 183 -3.91 30.01 -9.71
C TYR A 183 -5.23 30.42 -10.35
N ALA A 184 -6.33 29.87 -9.84
CA ALA A 184 -7.67 30.38 -10.10
C ALA A 184 -7.98 31.56 -9.15
N GLY A 185 -8.93 32.43 -9.52
CA GLY A 185 -9.36 33.56 -8.66
C GLY A 185 -9.93 33.08 -7.32
N ASN A 186 -10.62 31.94 -7.31
CA ASN A 186 -11.11 31.30 -6.10
C ASN A 186 -10.13 30.20 -5.67
N ARG A 187 -9.81 30.13 -4.37
CA ARG A 187 -8.90 29.15 -3.79
C ARG A 187 -9.65 28.27 -2.81
N ILE A 188 -9.39 26.97 -2.86
CA ILE A 188 -9.79 26.00 -1.85
C ILE A 188 -8.51 25.56 -1.16
N ALA A 189 -8.42 25.78 0.15
CA ALA A 189 -7.34 25.23 0.97
C ALA A 189 -7.78 23.85 1.47
N VAL A 190 -6.95 22.84 1.26
CA VAL A 190 -7.12 21.49 1.84
C VAL A 190 -6.00 21.31 2.83
N ILE A 191 -6.36 21.14 4.09
CA ILE A 191 -5.41 20.95 5.19
C ILE A 191 -5.52 19.51 5.64
N TYR A 192 -4.41 18.79 5.56
CA TYR A 192 -4.33 17.39 6.00
C TYR A 192 -3.86 17.33 7.45
N ALA A 193 -4.55 16.53 8.26
CA ALA A 193 -4.16 16.19 9.62
C ALA A 193 -4.01 14.66 9.68
N GLU A 194 -2.79 14.17 9.65
CA GLU A 194 -2.48 12.75 9.66
C GLU A 194 -1.48 12.45 10.79
N GLY A 195 -1.82 11.51 11.66
CA GLY A 195 -0.98 11.08 12.77
C GLY A 195 -1.63 11.29 14.14
N ASP A 196 -0.84 11.07 15.19
CA ASP A 196 -1.26 11.24 16.57
C ASP A 196 -1.44 12.72 16.91
N ILE A 197 -2.55 13.08 17.56
CA ILE A 197 -2.81 14.45 18.01
C ILE A 197 -2.04 14.69 19.30
N VAL A 198 -1.14 15.68 19.29
CA VAL A 198 -0.32 16.05 20.45
C VAL A 198 -0.46 17.53 20.81
N TYR A 199 -0.19 17.85 22.07
CA TYR A 199 -0.16 19.24 22.53
C TYR A 199 1.18 19.90 22.15
N GLY A 200 1.13 21.17 21.74
CA GLY A 200 2.31 21.91 21.33
C GLY A 200 2.75 21.59 19.90
N LYS A 201 4.06 21.50 19.67
CA LYS A 201 4.64 21.13 18.37
C LYS A 201 4.68 19.62 18.21
N GLY A 202 4.27 19.13 17.03
CA GLY A 202 4.35 17.73 16.64
C GLY A 202 5.70 17.37 16.01
N GLN A 203 5.98 16.07 15.95
CA GLN A 203 7.07 15.46 15.17
C GLN A 203 6.49 14.79 13.93
N ASP A 204 7.33 14.19 13.08
CA ASP A 204 6.87 13.43 11.93
C ASP A 204 5.86 12.35 12.36
N GLY A 205 4.71 12.32 11.69
CA GLY A 205 3.59 11.45 12.04
C GLY A 205 2.73 11.95 13.20
N GLN A 206 2.87 13.21 13.61
CA GLN A 206 2.06 13.82 14.66
C GLN A 206 1.40 15.12 14.16
N VAL A 207 0.23 15.42 14.72
CA VAL A 207 -0.51 16.66 14.52
C VAL A 207 -0.37 17.50 15.79
N GLY A 208 0.56 18.45 15.79
CA GLY A 208 0.78 19.36 16.91
C GLY A 208 -0.26 20.49 16.92
N SER A 209 -0.82 20.80 18.09
CA SER A 209 -1.82 21.87 18.23
C SER A 209 -1.30 23.23 17.79
N ASP A 210 -0.01 23.53 18.03
CA ASP A 210 0.61 24.80 17.66
C ASP A 210 0.88 24.90 16.15
N ASP A 211 1.34 23.80 15.56
CA ASP A 211 1.58 23.73 14.11
C ASP A 211 0.28 23.89 13.34
N PHE A 212 -0.77 23.20 13.80
CA PHE A 212 -2.07 23.23 13.14
C PHE A 212 -2.73 24.61 13.26
N ARG A 213 -2.59 25.27 14.42
CA ARG A 213 -3.04 26.65 14.59
C ARG A 213 -2.35 27.62 13.63
N THR A 214 -1.05 27.43 13.39
CA THR A 214 -0.28 28.29 12.48
C THR A 214 -0.71 28.10 11.02
N VAL A 215 -1.09 26.88 10.64
CA VAL A 215 -1.59 26.58 9.29
C VAL A 215 -2.99 27.14 9.05
N LEU A 216 -3.80 27.27 10.11
CA LEU A 216 -5.19 27.79 10.04
C LEU A 216 -5.26 29.32 10.11
N ALA A 217 -4.23 30.01 10.61
CA ALA A 217 -4.17 31.46 10.73
C ALA A 217 -3.69 32.15 9.46
#